data_e921e5e755d23e041a5b6446c072503c
#
_entry.id   e921e5e755d23e041a5b6446c072503c
#
_cell.length_a   1.000
_cell.length_b   1.000
_cell.length_c   1.000
_cell.angle_alpha   90.00
_cell.angle_beta   90.00
_cell.angle_gamma   90.00
#
_symmetry.space_group_name_H-M   'P 1'
#
loop_
_entity.id
_entity.type
_entity.pdbx_description
1 polymer ?
#
loop_
_entity_poly.entity_id
_entity_poly.type
_entity_poly.pdbx_seq_one_letter_code
_entity_poly.pdbx_strand_id
1 'polypeptide(L)'
;MPDVDPGFRRDYPVDNLQFPNSTSRFQKLRRTAMSQLLDRLNFALELASRAGQLILQHYRTDGLLVESKADQSPVTIADRDAELLIRQQLQQRFPADGVLGEEFPDTPSENGFRWIVDPIDGTKAFVHGVPLFGTLIGIEHHDRMVAGVCRFPAMDEVVYAADGHGCWWKIRDQAERRTHVPQTTDISHARLMFTEPTHWRSTGRFETIVSVMDQVRIARGWGDCYGHALVATGRAEIAIDPLMSPWDIAALIPILREAGGHCTDWKGHETIFGGDGVSVTPALKDQVIAILSKAPPLPGK
;
A
#
# COMPACT_ATOMS: atom_id res chain seq x y z
N MET A 1 -56.51 7.88 38.00
CA MET A 1 -57.13 7.27 36.84
C MET A 1 -58.29 8.14 36.41
N PRO A 2 -58.19 8.64 35.18
CA PRO A 2 -59.25 8.48 34.21
C PRO A 2 -58.71 7.99 32.84
N ASP A 3 -59.66 7.38 32.14
CA ASP A 3 -59.62 6.61 30.96
C ASP A 3 -58.91 7.27 29.73
N VAL A 4 -58.19 6.48 28.94
CA VAL A 4 -57.69 6.83 27.64
C VAL A 4 -58.55 6.14 26.59
N ASP A 5 -59.19 6.97 25.77
CA ASP A 5 -60.04 6.63 24.63
C ASP A 5 -59.22 5.96 23.49
N PRO A 6 -59.60 4.80 22.97
CA PRO A 6 -58.97 4.17 21.81
C PRO A 6 -59.77 4.48 20.54
N GLY A 7 -59.27 5.41 19.75
CA GLY A 7 -59.93 5.60 18.46
C GLY A 7 -59.41 6.76 17.61
N PHE A 8 -58.36 6.52 16.77
CA PHE A 8 -58.30 7.14 15.45
C PHE A 8 -57.16 6.50 14.64
N ARG A 9 -57.46 5.34 14.02
CA ARG A 9 -56.66 4.88 12.87
C ARG A 9 -57.11 5.65 11.62
N ARG A 10 -56.26 6.51 11.10
CA ARG A 10 -56.40 6.99 9.72
C ARG A 10 -55.64 6.03 8.79
N ASP A 11 -56.40 5.24 8.05
CA ASP A 11 -55.92 4.50 6.89
C ASP A 11 -55.53 5.51 5.79
N TYR A 12 -54.26 5.63 5.50
CA TYR A 12 -53.79 6.27 4.26
C TYR A 12 -53.67 5.16 3.21
N PRO A 13 -54.28 5.33 2.01
CA PRO A 13 -54.10 4.37 0.95
C PRO A 13 -52.65 4.42 0.45
N VAL A 14 -51.90 3.35 0.62
CA VAL A 14 -50.60 3.11 0.00
C VAL A 14 -50.88 2.55 -1.41
N ASP A 15 -51.37 3.42 -2.32
CA ASP A 15 -51.47 3.08 -3.72
C ASP A 15 -50.30 3.68 -4.50
N ASN A 16 -49.48 2.77 -5.04
CA ASN A 16 -48.71 2.91 -6.27
C ASN A 16 -47.74 4.09 -6.39
N LEU A 17 -46.70 4.16 -5.52
CA LEU A 17 -45.45 4.77 -5.93
C LEU A 17 -44.53 3.69 -6.54
N GLN A 18 -44.69 3.47 -7.83
CA GLN A 18 -43.69 2.84 -8.69
C GLN A 18 -42.45 3.75 -8.68
N PHE A 19 -41.46 3.46 -7.80
CA PHE A 19 -40.13 4.05 -7.93
C PHE A 19 -39.46 3.46 -9.17
N PRO A 20 -39.08 4.29 -10.17
CA PRO A 20 -38.46 3.77 -11.38
C PRO A 20 -37.08 3.19 -11.00
N ASN A 21 -36.79 2.01 -11.48
CA ASN A 21 -35.57 1.22 -11.64
C ASN A 21 -34.17 1.90 -11.33
N SER A 22 -34.06 2.68 -10.25
CA SER A 22 -32.78 3.28 -9.84
C SER A 22 -31.78 2.23 -9.33
N THR A 23 -32.27 1.18 -8.68
CA THR A 23 -31.43 0.09 -8.14
C THR A 23 -30.70 -0.70 -9.24
N SER A 24 -31.32 -0.95 -10.39
CA SER A 24 -30.69 -1.71 -11.49
C SER A 24 -29.57 -0.91 -12.18
N ARG A 25 -29.74 0.40 -12.36
CA ARG A 25 -28.73 1.27 -12.97
C ARG A 25 -27.52 1.45 -12.06
N PHE A 26 -27.72 1.65 -10.75
CA PHE A 26 -26.63 1.74 -9.77
C PHE A 26 -25.87 0.41 -9.64
N GLN A 27 -26.56 -0.72 -9.64
CA GLN A 27 -25.92 -2.04 -9.60
C GLN A 27 -25.09 -2.30 -10.86
N LYS A 28 -25.59 -1.90 -12.04
CA LYS A 28 -24.84 -2.01 -13.30
C LYS A 28 -23.59 -1.13 -13.30
N LEU A 29 -23.68 0.12 -12.85
CA LEU A 29 -22.53 1.01 -12.73
C LEU A 29 -21.48 0.48 -11.75
N ARG A 30 -21.88 -0.01 -10.58
CA ARG A 30 -20.97 -0.66 -9.62
C ARG A 30 -20.28 -1.90 -10.20
N ARG A 31 -21.00 -2.73 -10.94
CA ARG A 31 -20.41 -3.91 -11.61
C ARG A 31 -19.40 -3.50 -12.66
N THR A 32 -19.69 -2.48 -13.45
CA THR A 32 -18.76 -1.96 -14.47
C THR A 32 -17.50 -1.38 -13.82
N ALA A 33 -17.63 -0.54 -12.78
CA ALA A 33 -16.50 0.03 -12.06
C ALA A 33 -15.62 -1.06 -11.40
N MET A 34 -16.23 -2.04 -10.75
CA MET A 34 -15.51 -3.18 -10.18
C MET A 34 -14.80 -4.00 -11.26
N SER A 35 -15.44 -4.25 -12.41
CA SER A 35 -14.80 -4.97 -13.52
C SER A 35 -13.57 -4.22 -14.05
N GLN A 36 -13.66 -2.90 -14.21
CA GLN A 36 -12.51 -2.07 -14.64
C GLN A 36 -11.37 -2.08 -13.63
N LEU A 37 -11.68 -2.08 -12.34
CA LEU A 37 -10.68 -2.15 -11.27
C LEU A 37 -9.98 -3.52 -11.26
N LEU A 38 -10.75 -4.62 -11.34
CA LEU A 38 -10.20 -5.97 -11.35
C LEU A 38 -9.39 -6.27 -12.63
N ASP A 39 -9.75 -5.71 -13.78
CA ASP A 39 -8.94 -5.82 -15.00
C ASP A 39 -7.56 -5.16 -14.79
N ARG A 40 -7.51 -3.97 -14.17
CA ARG A 40 -6.27 -3.31 -13.81
C ARG A 40 -5.47 -4.06 -12.75
N LEU A 41 -6.12 -4.59 -11.71
CA LEU A 41 -5.45 -5.40 -10.69
C LEU A 41 -4.79 -6.64 -11.30
N ASN A 42 -5.51 -7.37 -12.16
CA ASN A 42 -4.96 -8.55 -12.83
C ASN A 42 -3.75 -8.19 -13.70
N PHE A 43 -3.84 -7.06 -14.40
CA PHE A 43 -2.73 -6.58 -15.20
C PHE A 43 -1.55 -6.09 -14.33
N ALA A 44 -1.80 -5.46 -13.17
CA ALA A 44 -0.75 -5.11 -12.20
C ALA A 44 0.00 -6.34 -11.69
N LEU A 45 -0.69 -7.44 -11.41
CA LEU A 45 -0.08 -8.71 -11.01
C LEU A 45 0.82 -9.29 -12.13
N GLU A 46 0.36 -9.22 -13.38
CA GLU A 46 1.15 -9.63 -14.54
C GLU A 46 2.39 -8.75 -14.72
N LEU A 47 2.23 -7.42 -14.64
CA LEU A 47 3.33 -6.47 -14.77
C LEU A 47 4.37 -6.65 -13.65
N ALA A 48 3.94 -6.76 -12.39
CA ALA A 48 4.83 -7.00 -11.25
C ALA A 48 5.60 -8.33 -11.40
N SER A 49 4.97 -9.36 -11.98
CA SER A 49 5.65 -10.62 -12.27
C SER A 49 6.72 -10.48 -13.36
N ARG A 50 6.40 -9.79 -14.47
CA ARG A 50 7.33 -9.55 -15.58
C ARG A 50 8.49 -8.65 -15.16
N ALA A 51 8.20 -7.55 -14.44
CA ALA A 51 9.23 -6.68 -13.88
C ALA A 51 10.15 -7.45 -12.92
N GLY A 52 9.57 -8.24 -12.02
CA GLY A 52 10.33 -9.08 -11.10
C GLY A 52 11.24 -10.08 -11.78
N GLN A 53 10.82 -10.69 -12.91
CA GLN A 53 11.67 -11.57 -13.71
C GLN A 53 12.85 -10.83 -14.33
N LEU A 54 12.62 -9.61 -14.84
CA LEU A 54 13.69 -8.76 -15.38
C LEU A 54 14.67 -8.35 -14.28
N ILE A 55 14.18 -7.89 -13.13
CA ILE A 55 14.98 -7.48 -11.97
C ILE A 55 15.88 -8.62 -11.51
N LEU A 56 15.36 -9.86 -11.44
CA LEU A 56 16.13 -11.03 -11.03
C LEU A 56 17.32 -11.37 -11.98
N GLN A 57 17.30 -10.93 -13.23
CA GLN A 57 18.45 -11.10 -14.15
C GLN A 57 19.67 -10.27 -13.70
N HIS A 58 19.43 -9.22 -12.91
CA HIS A 58 20.48 -8.35 -12.36
C HIS A 58 20.78 -8.64 -10.89
N TYR A 59 19.94 -9.41 -10.21
CA TYR A 59 20.09 -9.70 -8.79
C TYR A 59 21.25 -10.66 -8.52
N ARG A 60 22.20 -10.25 -7.66
CA ARG A 60 23.41 -11.01 -7.32
C ARG A 60 24.31 -11.32 -8.51
N THR A 61 24.32 -10.44 -9.50
CA THR A 61 25.23 -10.56 -10.64
C THR A 61 26.51 -9.78 -10.37
N ASP A 62 27.65 -10.30 -10.84
CA ASP A 62 28.92 -9.60 -10.79
C ASP A 62 28.88 -8.37 -11.70
N GLY A 63 29.40 -7.23 -11.23
CA GLY A 63 29.54 -6.01 -12.02
C GLY A 63 28.24 -5.20 -12.19
N LEU A 64 27.24 -5.38 -11.32
CA LEU A 64 26.06 -4.51 -11.29
C LEU A 64 26.50 -3.05 -11.12
N LEU A 65 26.21 -2.21 -12.10
CA LEU A 65 26.46 -0.78 -12.02
C LEU A 65 25.42 -0.14 -11.12
N VAL A 66 25.90 0.48 -10.05
CA VAL A 66 25.10 1.24 -9.10
C VAL A 66 25.41 2.71 -9.25
N GLU A 67 24.44 3.52 -9.61
CA GLU A 67 24.54 4.98 -9.64
C GLU A 67 23.94 5.55 -8.36
N SER A 68 24.36 6.78 -7.98
CA SER A 68 23.75 7.51 -6.88
C SER A 68 22.83 8.59 -7.42
N LYS A 69 21.58 8.64 -6.95
CA LYS A 69 20.66 9.74 -7.23
C LYS A 69 21.10 11.03 -6.52
N ALA A 70 20.44 12.15 -6.76
CA ALA A 70 20.74 13.44 -6.14
C ALA A 70 20.59 13.40 -4.60
N ASP A 71 19.71 12.56 -4.08
CA ASP A 71 19.49 12.31 -2.66
C ASP A 71 20.42 11.24 -2.06
N GLN A 72 21.41 10.77 -2.85
CA GLN A 72 22.36 9.70 -2.52
C GLN A 72 21.74 8.30 -2.39
N SER A 73 20.49 8.10 -2.74
CA SER A 73 19.92 6.76 -2.87
C SER A 73 20.54 6.03 -4.06
N PRO A 74 20.73 4.70 -3.98
CA PRO A 74 21.21 3.93 -5.11
C PRO A 74 20.11 3.77 -6.16
N VAL A 75 20.51 3.73 -7.43
CA VAL A 75 19.69 3.32 -8.56
C VAL A 75 20.51 2.42 -9.47
N THR A 76 19.88 1.43 -10.04
CA THR A 76 20.53 0.50 -10.96
C THR A 76 19.82 0.52 -12.32
N ILE A 77 20.46 -0.10 -13.31
CA ILE A 77 19.81 -0.30 -14.62
C ILE A 77 18.54 -1.15 -14.48
N ALA A 78 18.48 -2.04 -13.47
CA ALA A 78 17.31 -2.89 -13.23
C ALA A 78 16.07 -2.07 -12.83
N ASP A 79 16.23 -1.00 -12.04
CA ASP A 79 15.14 -0.08 -11.67
C ASP A 79 14.55 0.58 -12.92
N ARG A 80 15.42 1.19 -13.75
CA ARG A 80 15.00 1.90 -14.95
C ARG A 80 14.37 0.98 -16.00
N ASP A 81 14.99 -0.17 -16.26
CA ASP A 81 14.48 -1.13 -17.25
C ASP A 81 13.14 -1.72 -16.81
N ALA A 82 12.95 -1.97 -15.51
CA ALA A 82 11.69 -2.47 -14.97
C ALA A 82 10.57 -1.43 -15.08
N GLU A 83 10.83 -0.14 -14.74
CA GLU A 83 9.81 0.91 -14.90
C GLU A 83 9.49 1.14 -16.39
N LEU A 84 10.51 1.15 -17.26
CA LEU A 84 10.30 1.29 -18.70
C LEU A 84 9.41 0.17 -19.27
N LEU A 85 9.67 -1.08 -18.87
CA LEU A 85 8.83 -2.21 -19.24
C LEU A 85 7.38 -2.00 -18.79
N ILE A 86 7.17 -1.61 -17.53
CA ILE A 86 5.83 -1.35 -16.99
C ILE A 86 5.12 -0.26 -17.78
N ARG A 87 5.78 0.89 -18.02
CA ARG A 87 5.22 2.02 -18.77
C ARG A 87 4.84 1.64 -20.20
N GLN A 88 5.70 0.90 -20.92
CA GLN A 88 5.42 0.44 -22.28
C GLN A 88 4.20 -0.47 -22.35
N GLN A 89 4.04 -1.39 -21.40
CA GLN A 89 2.89 -2.29 -21.34
C GLN A 89 1.60 -1.53 -20.95
N LEU A 90 1.69 -0.56 -20.03
CA LEU A 90 0.56 0.30 -19.67
C LEU A 90 0.10 1.16 -20.85
N GLN A 91 1.02 1.76 -21.60
CA GLN A 91 0.70 2.54 -22.79
C GLN A 91 -0.05 1.72 -23.86
N GLN A 92 0.26 0.43 -23.97
CA GLN A 92 -0.43 -0.46 -24.91
C GLN A 92 -1.83 -0.89 -24.43
N ARG A 93 -1.98 -1.16 -23.12
CA ARG A 93 -3.19 -1.75 -22.57
C ARG A 93 -4.17 -0.70 -22.04
N PHE A 94 -3.66 0.37 -21.42
CA PHE A 94 -4.44 1.44 -20.79
C PHE A 94 -3.88 2.83 -21.17
N PRO A 95 -3.91 3.22 -22.45
CA PRO A 95 -3.26 4.45 -22.95
C PRO A 95 -3.80 5.75 -22.35
N ALA A 96 -5.02 5.74 -21.78
CA ALA A 96 -5.64 6.89 -21.14
C ALA A 96 -5.34 6.99 -19.61
N ASP A 97 -4.68 5.95 -19.03
CA ASP A 97 -4.31 5.98 -17.63
C ASP A 97 -3.00 6.77 -17.44
N GLY A 98 -2.88 7.51 -16.32
CA GLY A 98 -1.64 8.18 -15.96
C GLY A 98 -0.63 7.22 -15.31
N VAL A 99 0.65 7.64 -15.25
CA VAL A 99 1.72 6.87 -14.58
C VAL A 99 2.62 7.82 -13.82
N LEU A 100 2.67 7.68 -12.49
CA LEU A 100 3.68 8.28 -11.62
C LEU A 100 4.68 7.18 -11.23
N GLY A 101 5.94 7.33 -11.55
CA GLY A 101 6.99 6.39 -11.17
C GLY A 101 8.16 7.09 -10.52
N GLU A 102 9.07 6.29 -9.98
CA GLU A 102 10.26 6.78 -9.30
C GLU A 102 11.33 7.27 -10.28
N GLU A 103 11.47 6.58 -11.44
CA GLU A 103 12.64 6.74 -12.32
C GLU A 103 12.39 7.68 -13.52
N PHE A 104 11.12 7.85 -13.93
CA PHE A 104 10.76 8.64 -15.10
C PHE A 104 9.67 9.68 -14.77
N PRO A 105 9.60 10.78 -15.55
CA PRO A 105 8.61 11.83 -15.35
C PRO A 105 7.18 11.32 -15.34
N ASP A 106 6.31 12.02 -14.60
CA ASP A 106 4.87 11.75 -14.51
C ASP A 106 4.19 11.86 -15.87
N THR A 107 3.25 10.95 -16.14
CA THR A 107 2.36 10.97 -17.29
C THR A 107 0.93 11.22 -16.77
N PRO A 108 0.26 12.32 -17.17
CA PRO A 108 -1.07 12.64 -16.65
C PRO A 108 -2.14 11.65 -17.09
N SER A 109 -3.17 11.49 -16.27
CA SER A 109 -4.33 10.66 -16.57
C SER A 109 -5.39 11.43 -17.35
N GLU A 110 -6.05 10.78 -18.32
CA GLU A 110 -7.20 11.33 -19.07
C GLU A 110 -8.55 10.80 -18.54
N ASN A 111 -8.55 9.72 -17.75
CA ASN A 111 -9.77 9.03 -17.32
C ASN A 111 -9.90 8.88 -15.79
N GLY A 112 -8.99 9.50 -15.02
CA GLY A 112 -8.96 9.48 -13.56
C GLY A 112 -8.25 8.26 -12.95
N PHE A 113 -7.81 7.27 -13.75
CA PHE A 113 -6.93 6.21 -13.28
C PHE A 113 -5.47 6.60 -13.41
N ARG A 114 -4.67 6.35 -12.35
CA ARG A 114 -3.22 6.56 -12.35
C ARG A 114 -2.54 5.36 -11.70
N TRP A 115 -1.44 4.92 -12.29
CA TRP A 115 -0.56 3.88 -11.79
C TRP A 115 0.62 4.54 -11.08
N ILE A 116 0.88 4.11 -9.85
CA ILE A 116 1.99 4.62 -9.05
C ILE A 116 2.94 3.48 -8.83
N VAL A 117 4.18 3.63 -9.32
CA VAL A 117 5.12 2.51 -9.50
C VAL A 117 6.44 2.79 -8.81
N ASP A 118 6.86 1.84 -7.97
CA ASP A 118 8.24 1.67 -7.55
C ASP A 118 8.76 0.34 -8.10
N PRO A 119 9.71 0.37 -9.03
CA PRO A 119 10.25 -0.85 -9.62
C PRO A 119 10.98 -1.75 -8.61
N ILE A 120 11.80 -1.13 -7.74
CA ILE A 120 12.60 -1.84 -6.73
C ILE A 120 12.60 -1.05 -5.42
N ASP A 121 11.51 -1.12 -4.66
CA ASP A 121 11.54 -0.64 -3.29
C ASP A 121 12.49 -1.51 -2.45
N GLY A 122 13.37 -0.86 -1.67
CA GLY A 122 14.47 -1.53 -1.00
C GLY A 122 15.69 -1.74 -1.90
N THR A 123 16.06 -0.78 -2.77
CA THR A 123 17.22 -0.86 -3.68
C THR A 123 18.51 -1.17 -2.93
N LYS A 124 18.68 -0.70 -1.69
CA LYS A 124 19.84 -1.07 -0.85
C LYS A 124 19.87 -2.57 -0.57
N ALA A 125 18.73 -3.18 -0.23
CA ALA A 125 18.65 -4.63 -0.04
C ALA A 125 19.00 -5.37 -1.34
N PHE A 126 18.46 -4.92 -2.48
CA PHE A 126 18.76 -5.47 -3.80
C PHE A 126 20.26 -5.45 -4.11
N VAL A 127 20.92 -4.29 -3.99
CA VAL A 127 22.35 -4.10 -4.28
C VAL A 127 23.22 -4.98 -3.39
N HIS A 128 22.84 -5.19 -2.13
CA HIS A 128 23.59 -6.04 -1.19
C HIS A 128 23.21 -7.53 -1.28
N GLY A 129 22.36 -7.92 -2.23
CA GLY A 129 21.95 -9.32 -2.40
C GLY A 129 21.04 -9.84 -1.28
N VAL A 130 20.37 -8.95 -0.54
CA VAL A 130 19.37 -9.29 0.47
C VAL A 130 18.00 -9.40 -0.21
N PRO A 131 17.19 -10.46 0.01
CA PRO A 131 15.96 -10.70 -0.75
C PRO A 131 14.76 -9.83 -0.33
N LEU A 132 14.96 -8.85 0.55
CA LEU A 132 13.92 -7.98 1.12
C LEU A 132 13.73 -6.71 0.27
N PHE A 133 13.43 -6.89 -1.00
CA PHE A 133 13.08 -5.84 -1.94
C PHE A 133 11.85 -6.25 -2.73
N GLY A 134 11.09 -5.27 -3.21
CA GLY A 134 9.84 -5.54 -3.90
C GLY A 134 9.54 -4.59 -5.04
N THR A 135 8.69 -5.01 -5.97
CA THR A 135 8.05 -4.16 -6.97
C THR A 135 6.68 -3.74 -6.45
N LEU A 136 6.46 -2.44 -6.33
CA LEU A 136 5.19 -1.86 -5.88
C LEU A 136 4.43 -1.27 -7.06
N ILE A 137 3.15 -1.64 -7.18
CA ILE A 137 2.22 -1.05 -8.14
C ILE A 137 0.94 -0.65 -7.41
N GLY A 138 0.74 0.65 -7.21
CA GLY A 138 -0.50 1.22 -6.70
C GLY A 138 -1.41 1.66 -7.85
N ILE A 139 -2.71 1.50 -7.71
CA ILE A 139 -3.72 2.01 -8.65
C ILE A 139 -4.56 3.04 -7.91
N GLU A 140 -4.51 4.26 -8.40
CA GLU A 140 -5.32 5.38 -7.95
C GLU A 140 -6.49 5.60 -8.89
N HIS A 141 -7.64 5.99 -8.35
CA HIS A 141 -8.80 6.44 -9.12
C HIS A 141 -9.43 7.65 -8.44
N HIS A 142 -9.39 8.80 -9.11
CA HIS A 142 -9.87 10.08 -8.58
C HIS A 142 -9.30 10.39 -7.19
N ASP A 143 -7.97 10.51 -7.11
CA ASP A 143 -7.19 10.86 -5.92
C ASP A 143 -7.35 9.89 -4.73
N ARG A 144 -7.84 8.67 -4.99
CA ARG A 144 -7.97 7.62 -3.99
C ARG A 144 -7.27 6.34 -4.44
N MET A 145 -6.42 5.78 -3.58
CA MET A 145 -5.79 4.48 -3.82
C MET A 145 -6.84 3.36 -3.71
N VAL A 146 -7.06 2.63 -4.83
CA VAL A 146 -8.14 1.63 -4.95
C VAL A 146 -7.64 0.20 -5.11
N ALA A 147 -6.39 0.00 -5.51
CA ALA A 147 -5.75 -1.31 -5.54
C ALA A 147 -4.24 -1.20 -5.35
N GLY A 148 -3.61 -2.29 -4.95
CA GLY A 148 -2.17 -2.36 -4.75
C GLY A 148 -1.63 -3.77 -4.93
N VAL A 149 -0.43 -3.86 -5.48
CA VAL A 149 0.37 -5.07 -5.62
C VAL A 149 1.74 -4.81 -5.04
N CYS A 150 2.21 -5.70 -4.17
CA CYS A 150 3.55 -5.73 -3.61
C CYS A 150 4.16 -7.10 -3.92
N ARG A 151 5.09 -7.17 -4.87
CA ARG A 151 5.73 -8.40 -5.34
C ARG A 151 7.17 -8.47 -4.84
N PHE A 152 7.55 -9.56 -4.19
CA PHE A 152 8.92 -9.87 -3.74
C PHE A 152 9.52 -10.94 -4.64
N PRO A 153 10.19 -10.56 -5.73
CA PRO A 153 10.60 -11.51 -6.77
C PRO A 153 11.63 -12.52 -6.27
N ALA A 154 12.57 -12.12 -5.40
CA ALA A 154 13.59 -13.01 -4.86
C ALA A 154 13.06 -14.09 -3.91
N MET A 155 11.86 -13.89 -3.36
CA MET A 155 11.19 -14.85 -2.46
C MET A 155 10.02 -15.57 -3.14
N ASP A 156 9.67 -15.16 -4.35
CA ASP A 156 8.47 -15.58 -5.07
C ASP A 156 7.20 -15.43 -4.21
N GLU A 157 7.06 -14.23 -3.64
CA GLU A 157 5.96 -13.86 -2.75
C GLU A 157 5.23 -12.64 -3.33
N VAL A 158 3.90 -12.60 -3.22
CA VAL A 158 3.09 -11.45 -3.60
C VAL A 158 1.96 -11.22 -2.61
N VAL A 159 1.75 -9.96 -2.26
CA VAL A 159 0.61 -9.46 -1.49
C VAL A 159 -0.12 -8.44 -2.35
N TYR A 160 -1.45 -8.56 -2.46
CA TYR A 160 -2.22 -7.66 -3.30
C TYR A 160 -3.64 -7.49 -2.79
N ALA A 161 -4.26 -6.38 -3.16
CA ALA A 161 -5.63 -6.07 -2.78
C ALA A 161 -6.29 -5.12 -3.79
N ALA A 162 -7.62 -5.12 -3.80
CA ALA A 162 -8.42 -4.06 -4.39
C ALA A 162 -9.66 -3.80 -3.52
N ASP A 163 -10.17 -2.58 -3.57
CA ASP A 163 -11.34 -2.15 -2.81
C ASP A 163 -12.49 -3.14 -2.91
N GLY A 164 -12.91 -3.69 -1.76
CA GLY A 164 -13.98 -4.68 -1.65
C GLY A 164 -13.64 -6.09 -2.14
N HIS A 165 -12.40 -6.33 -2.58
CA HIS A 165 -11.96 -7.66 -3.02
C HIS A 165 -11.21 -8.42 -1.90
N GLY A 166 -10.79 -7.74 -0.84
CA GLY A 166 -9.98 -8.26 0.24
C GLY A 166 -8.49 -8.25 -0.10
N CYS A 167 -7.67 -8.54 0.91
CA CYS A 167 -6.23 -8.70 0.78
C CYS A 167 -5.88 -10.17 0.58
N TRP A 168 -4.99 -10.44 -0.38
CA TRP A 168 -4.58 -11.78 -0.78
C TRP A 168 -3.07 -11.91 -0.70
N TRP A 169 -2.62 -13.10 -0.34
CA TRP A 169 -1.22 -13.44 -0.20
C TRP A 169 -0.92 -14.78 -0.84
N LYS A 170 0.11 -14.83 -1.67
CA LYS A 170 0.60 -16.03 -2.33
C LYS A 170 2.12 -16.15 -2.16
N ILE A 171 2.59 -17.35 -1.86
CA ILE A 171 4.01 -17.69 -1.77
C ILE A 171 4.28 -18.86 -2.69
N ARG A 172 5.18 -18.70 -3.66
CA ARG A 172 5.59 -19.76 -4.58
C ARG A 172 4.38 -20.48 -5.21
N ASP A 173 4.44 -21.80 -5.29
CA ASP A 173 3.39 -22.65 -5.84
C ASP A 173 2.21 -22.91 -4.90
N GLN A 174 2.19 -22.27 -3.71
CA GLN A 174 1.07 -22.44 -2.79
C GLN A 174 -0.18 -21.74 -3.34
N ALA A 175 -1.35 -22.28 -2.99
CA ALA A 175 -2.60 -21.61 -3.28
C ALA A 175 -2.62 -20.23 -2.61
N GLU A 176 -3.10 -19.23 -3.32
CA GLU A 176 -3.33 -17.91 -2.73
C GLU A 176 -4.36 -18.00 -1.62
N ARG A 177 -4.21 -17.16 -0.61
CA ARG A 177 -5.11 -17.11 0.54
C ARG A 177 -5.43 -15.69 0.95
N ARG A 178 -6.61 -15.49 1.46
CA ARG A 178 -6.97 -14.24 2.13
C ARG A 178 -6.10 -14.06 3.36
N THR A 179 -5.69 -12.82 3.59
CA THR A 179 -4.88 -12.47 4.75
C THR A 179 -5.44 -11.26 5.48
N HIS A 180 -5.11 -11.16 6.77
CA HIS A 180 -5.56 -10.11 7.67
C HIS A 180 -4.44 -9.74 8.62
N VAL A 181 -4.47 -8.48 9.08
CA VAL A 181 -3.58 -8.03 10.16
C VAL A 181 -3.84 -8.79 11.47
N PRO A 182 -2.85 -8.88 12.38
CA PRO A 182 -3.04 -9.50 13.69
C PRO A 182 -4.09 -8.76 14.53
N GLN A 183 -4.66 -9.47 15.50
CA GLN A 183 -5.65 -8.93 16.45
C GLN A 183 -5.00 -8.54 17.79
N THR A 184 -3.72 -8.22 17.81
CA THR A 184 -2.97 -7.81 19.01
C THR A 184 -3.48 -6.47 19.52
N THR A 185 -3.85 -6.40 20.80
CA THR A 185 -4.42 -5.21 21.45
C THR A 185 -3.46 -4.55 22.44
N ASP A 186 -2.38 -5.22 22.83
CA ASP A 186 -1.36 -4.72 23.75
C ASP A 186 -0.03 -4.55 23.01
N ILE A 187 0.49 -3.32 22.99
CA ILE A 187 1.74 -2.98 22.29
C ILE A 187 2.94 -3.76 22.83
N SER A 188 2.92 -4.17 24.11
CA SER A 188 4.00 -4.96 24.72
C SER A 188 4.13 -6.37 24.10
N HIS A 189 3.14 -6.81 23.35
CA HIS A 189 3.18 -8.06 22.59
C HIS A 189 3.47 -7.84 21.09
N ALA A 190 3.54 -6.58 20.64
CA ALA A 190 3.71 -6.24 19.23
C ALA A 190 5.11 -6.55 18.69
N ARG A 191 5.15 -6.75 17.38
CA ARG A 191 6.37 -6.83 16.56
C ARG A 191 6.43 -5.59 15.68
N LEU A 192 7.53 -4.85 15.83
CA LEU A 192 7.83 -3.63 15.07
C LEU A 192 8.82 -3.94 13.96
N MET A 193 8.49 -3.52 12.74
CA MET A 193 9.39 -3.45 11.59
C MET A 193 9.76 -1.98 11.35
N PHE A 194 11.01 -1.73 10.96
CA PHE A 194 11.49 -0.37 10.68
C PHE A 194 12.63 -0.42 9.66
N THR A 195 12.85 0.68 8.96
CA THR A 195 13.96 0.86 8.02
C THR A 195 15.29 1.15 8.73
N GLU A 196 16.32 1.38 7.93
CA GLU A 196 17.69 1.60 8.42
C GLU A 196 17.83 2.79 9.38
N PRO A 197 18.64 2.64 10.44
CA PRO A 197 18.83 3.68 11.47
C PRO A 197 19.40 5.02 10.97
N THR A 198 20.07 5.04 9.80
CA THR A 198 20.63 6.26 9.22
C THR A 198 19.55 7.23 8.74
N HIS A 199 18.45 6.76 8.15
CA HIS A 199 17.30 7.59 7.79
C HIS A 199 16.63 8.21 9.03
N TRP A 200 16.55 7.47 10.12
CA TRP A 200 16.01 7.97 11.38
C TRP A 200 16.86 9.10 11.96
N ARG A 201 18.19 8.99 11.85
CA ARG A 201 19.12 10.02 12.31
C ARG A 201 19.12 11.25 11.41
N SER A 202 19.17 11.06 10.09
CA SER A 202 19.21 12.17 9.13
C SER A 202 17.94 13.03 9.15
N THR A 203 16.79 12.42 9.48
CA THR A 203 15.52 13.13 9.66
C THR A 203 15.34 13.73 11.07
N GLY A 204 16.29 13.50 12.01
CA GLY A 204 16.16 13.94 13.40
C GLY A 204 15.12 13.16 14.22
N ARG A 205 14.64 12.02 13.72
CA ARG A 205 13.51 11.25 14.27
C ARG A 205 13.92 9.99 15.04
N PHE A 206 15.23 9.84 15.34
CA PHE A 206 15.76 8.63 15.96
C PHE A 206 15.15 8.34 17.34
N GLU A 207 14.97 9.36 18.18
CA GLU A 207 14.34 9.20 19.49
C GLU A 207 12.88 8.74 19.40
N THR A 208 12.22 9.06 18.31
CA THR A 208 10.83 8.63 18.07
C THR A 208 10.75 7.11 17.90
N ILE A 209 11.62 6.51 17.06
CA ILE A 209 11.62 5.05 16.89
C ILE A 209 12.06 4.34 18.17
N VAL A 210 13.04 4.88 18.92
CA VAL A 210 13.45 4.34 20.22
C VAL A 210 12.26 4.30 21.17
N SER A 211 11.46 5.38 21.23
CA SER A 211 10.25 5.43 22.07
C SER A 211 9.21 4.35 21.72
N VAL A 212 9.15 3.91 20.48
CA VAL A 212 8.28 2.78 20.08
C VAL A 212 8.95 1.44 20.42
N MET A 213 10.27 1.31 20.16
CA MET A 213 11.05 0.09 20.46
C MET A 213 10.97 -0.30 21.93
N ASP A 214 10.99 0.68 22.85
CA ASP A 214 10.92 0.45 24.30
C ASP A 214 9.56 -0.13 24.75
N GLN A 215 8.53 -0.06 23.91
CA GLN A 215 7.19 -0.52 24.25
C GLN A 215 6.83 -1.87 23.61
N VAL A 216 7.56 -2.31 22.58
CA VAL A 216 7.21 -3.50 21.81
C VAL A 216 8.00 -4.73 22.26
N ARG A 217 7.46 -5.92 21.98
CA ARG A 217 8.15 -7.19 22.29
C ARG A 217 9.37 -7.43 21.42
N ILE A 218 9.31 -7.09 20.14
CA ILE A 218 10.35 -7.35 19.15
C ILE A 218 10.44 -6.14 18.21
N ALA A 219 11.66 -5.69 17.95
CA ALA A 219 11.94 -4.71 16.89
C ALA A 219 12.98 -5.28 15.93
N ARG A 220 12.74 -5.15 14.62
CA ARG A 220 13.61 -5.65 13.55
C ARG A 220 13.69 -4.65 12.39
N GLY A 221 14.90 -4.43 11.88
CA GLY A 221 15.17 -3.66 10.67
C GLY A 221 14.83 -4.42 9.37
N TRP A 222 13.67 -5.05 9.31
CA TRP A 222 13.11 -5.64 8.09
C TRP A 222 12.12 -4.65 7.49
N GLY A 223 12.68 -3.51 7.07
CA GLY A 223 11.93 -2.36 6.60
C GLY A 223 11.59 -2.42 5.12
N ASP A 224 11.44 -1.23 4.57
CA ASP A 224 10.92 -1.00 3.23
C ASP A 224 9.55 -1.72 3.05
N CYS A 225 9.09 -1.95 1.85
CA CYS A 225 7.78 -2.59 1.59
C CYS A 225 7.60 -3.94 2.28
N TYR A 226 8.69 -4.69 2.54
CA TYR A 226 8.57 -6.00 3.18
C TYR A 226 8.08 -5.88 4.63
N GLY A 227 8.55 -4.87 5.36
CA GLY A 227 8.07 -4.58 6.71
C GLY A 227 6.56 -4.35 6.75
N HIS A 228 6.05 -3.55 5.84
CA HIS A 228 4.62 -3.27 5.70
C HIS A 228 3.81 -4.51 5.26
N ALA A 229 4.36 -5.31 4.34
CA ALA A 229 3.74 -6.58 3.93
C ALA A 229 3.66 -7.60 5.08
N LEU A 230 4.62 -7.59 6.02
CA LEU A 230 4.55 -8.41 7.23
C LEU A 230 3.33 -8.02 8.09
N VAL A 231 2.97 -6.74 8.16
CA VAL A 231 1.76 -6.30 8.87
C VAL A 231 0.50 -6.78 8.15
N ALA A 232 0.40 -6.56 6.84
CA ALA A 232 -0.76 -6.98 6.04
C ALA A 232 -1.00 -8.49 6.08
N THR A 233 0.05 -9.28 6.26
CA THR A 233 -0.01 -10.75 6.27
C THR A 233 -0.06 -11.38 7.67
N GLY A 234 -0.25 -10.58 8.72
CA GLY A 234 -0.42 -11.06 10.08
C GLY A 234 0.88 -11.47 10.78
N ARG A 235 2.03 -11.12 10.21
CA ARG A 235 3.37 -11.49 10.71
C ARG A 235 4.02 -10.41 11.57
N ALA A 236 3.51 -9.18 11.55
CA ALA A 236 3.90 -8.06 12.40
C ALA A 236 2.66 -7.20 12.74
N GLU A 237 2.77 -6.34 13.74
CA GLU A 237 1.71 -5.42 14.16
C GLU A 237 1.95 -4.00 13.68
N ILE A 238 3.21 -3.61 13.53
CA ILE A 238 3.63 -2.24 13.25
C ILE A 238 4.79 -2.27 12.26
N ALA A 239 4.74 -1.41 11.23
CA ALA A 239 5.87 -1.07 10.37
C ALA A 239 5.94 0.44 10.24
N ILE A 240 7.12 1.05 10.39
CA ILE A 240 7.28 2.51 10.44
C ILE A 240 8.48 2.92 9.61
N ASP A 241 8.27 3.90 8.71
CA ASP A 241 9.32 4.52 7.93
C ASP A 241 9.32 6.05 8.10
N PRO A 242 10.47 6.64 8.44
CA PRO A 242 10.58 8.08 8.70
C PRO A 242 10.60 8.92 7.42
N LEU A 243 10.80 8.29 6.27
CA LEU A 243 10.88 8.93 4.96
C LEU A 243 10.28 7.99 3.91
N MET A 244 9.22 8.44 3.24
CA MET A 244 8.55 7.71 2.16
C MET A 244 8.15 8.66 1.04
N SER A 245 8.41 8.24 -0.19
CA SER A 245 7.92 8.87 -1.41
C SER A 245 6.51 8.35 -1.75
N PRO A 246 5.78 8.99 -2.68
CA PRO A 246 4.46 8.52 -3.09
C PRO A 246 4.43 7.07 -3.59
N TRP A 247 5.47 6.63 -4.29
CA TRP A 247 5.56 5.27 -4.85
C TRP A 247 5.84 4.20 -3.80
N ASP A 248 6.51 4.53 -2.68
CA ASP A 248 6.78 3.59 -1.58
C ASP A 248 5.50 3.19 -0.83
N ILE A 249 4.50 4.09 -0.74
CA ILE A 249 3.31 3.91 0.09
C ILE A 249 2.03 3.60 -0.71
N ALA A 250 1.96 3.99 -1.98
CA ALA A 250 0.74 3.95 -2.77
C ALA A 250 0.09 2.55 -2.83
N ALA A 251 0.88 1.50 -3.09
CA ALA A 251 0.39 0.13 -3.13
C ALA A 251 -0.02 -0.39 -1.75
N LEU A 252 0.65 0.09 -0.69
CA LEU A 252 0.46 -0.40 0.67
C LEU A 252 -0.86 0.06 1.29
N ILE A 253 -1.35 1.24 0.93
CA ILE A 253 -2.62 1.80 1.46
C ILE A 253 -3.80 0.84 1.23
N PRO A 254 -4.16 0.43 -0.02
CA PRO A 254 -5.26 -0.50 -0.23
C PRO A 254 -4.96 -1.91 0.31
N ILE A 255 -3.70 -2.35 0.29
CA ILE A 255 -3.29 -3.64 0.85
C ILE A 255 -3.60 -3.69 2.36
N LEU A 256 -3.15 -2.70 3.12
CA LEU A 256 -3.39 -2.64 4.56
C LEU A 256 -4.87 -2.46 4.89
N ARG A 257 -5.57 -1.59 4.16
CA ARG A 257 -7.01 -1.36 4.33
C ARG A 257 -7.82 -2.64 4.13
N GLU A 258 -7.58 -3.38 3.07
CA GLU A 258 -8.28 -4.63 2.75
C GLU A 258 -7.84 -5.82 3.64
N ALA A 259 -6.66 -5.72 4.28
CA ALA A 259 -6.23 -6.63 5.33
C ALA A 259 -6.85 -6.29 6.70
N GLY A 260 -7.62 -5.20 6.80
CA GLY A 260 -8.24 -4.73 8.04
C GLY A 260 -7.30 -3.94 8.96
N GLY A 261 -6.17 -3.45 8.44
CA GLY A 261 -5.23 -2.55 9.10
C GLY A 261 -5.31 -1.11 8.58
N HIS A 262 -4.31 -0.33 8.94
CA HIS A 262 -4.16 1.06 8.49
C HIS A 262 -2.77 1.27 7.90
N CYS A 263 -2.69 2.04 6.80
CA CYS A 263 -1.47 2.60 6.26
C CYS A 263 -1.68 4.10 6.10
N THR A 264 -0.93 4.90 6.85
CA THR A 264 -1.14 6.35 6.94
C THR A 264 0.19 7.09 7.06
N ASP A 265 0.16 8.42 6.91
CA ASP A 265 1.25 9.27 7.43
C ASP A 265 1.31 9.22 8.97
N TRP A 266 2.32 9.84 9.57
CA TRP A 266 2.49 9.86 11.02
C TRP A 266 1.47 10.76 11.76
N LYS A 267 0.61 11.48 11.02
CA LYS A 267 -0.53 12.23 11.55
C LYS A 267 -1.83 11.43 11.50
N GLY A 268 -1.79 10.22 10.93
CA GLY A 268 -2.93 9.33 10.80
C GLY A 268 -3.78 9.57 9.55
N HIS A 269 -3.30 10.36 8.57
CA HIS A 269 -4.00 10.60 7.30
C HIS A 269 -3.63 9.53 6.28
N GLU A 270 -4.63 8.98 5.61
CA GLU A 270 -4.43 8.11 4.46
C GLU A 270 -4.06 8.96 3.24
N THR A 271 -2.77 9.10 2.98
CA THR A 271 -2.21 9.93 1.90
C THR A 271 -0.88 9.38 1.42
N ILE A 272 -0.58 9.56 0.13
CA ILE A 272 0.72 9.23 -0.46
C ILE A 272 1.73 10.40 -0.37
N PHE A 273 1.30 11.58 0.08
CA PHE A 273 2.10 12.80 0.09
C PHE A 273 2.56 13.22 1.50
N GLY A 274 2.38 12.36 2.51
CA GLY A 274 2.78 12.64 3.90
C GLY A 274 4.29 12.81 4.07
N GLY A 275 5.06 12.03 3.31
CA GLY A 275 6.53 12.01 3.36
C GLY A 275 7.09 11.07 4.40
N ASP A 276 6.25 10.43 5.18
CA ASP A 276 6.52 9.36 6.13
C ASP A 276 5.37 8.35 6.10
N GLY A 277 5.55 7.20 6.75
CA GLY A 277 4.52 6.18 6.73
C GLY A 277 4.51 5.26 7.94
N VAL A 278 3.32 4.75 8.25
CA VAL A 278 3.10 3.73 9.26
C VAL A 278 2.02 2.76 8.82
N SER A 279 2.33 1.48 8.86
CA SER A 279 1.34 0.40 8.79
C SER A 279 1.12 -0.15 10.19
N VAL A 280 -0.14 -0.26 10.60
CA VAL A 280 -0.47 -0.64 11.98
C VAL A 280 -1.80 -1.36 12.08
N THR A 281 -1.92 -2.28 13.06
CA THR A 281 -3.18 -2.93 13.40
C THR A 281 -4.17 -1.94 14.04
N PRO A 282 -5.49 -2.12 13.88
CA PRO A 282 -6.49 -1.15 14.36
C PRO A 282 -6.37 -0.82 15.85
N ALA A 283 -6.18 -1.84 16.70
CA ALA A 283 -6.15 -1.67 18.14
C ALA A 283 -4.95 -0.87 18.65
N LEU A 284 -3.84 -0.82 17.91
CA LEU A 284 -2.63 -0.11 18.28
C LEU A 284 -2.49 1.26 17.60
N LYS A 285 -3.37 1.59 16.63
CA LYS A 285 -3.25 2.78 15.79
C LYS A 285 -3.12 4.07 16.62
N ASP A 286 -4.07 4.32 17.51
CA ASP A 286 -4.12 5.60 18.24
C ASP A 286 -2.90 5.77 19.15
N GLN A 287 -2.44 4.70 19.79
CA GLN A 287 -1.26 4.72 20.63
C GLN A 287 0.01 5.00 19.82
N VAL A 288 0.17 4.33 18.67
CA VAL A 288 1.34 4.51 17.78
C VAL A 288 1.33 5.92 17.17
N ILE A 289 0.22 6.39 16.64
CA ILE A 289 0.09 7.74 16.08
C ILE A 289 0.36 8.81 17.15
N ALA A 290 -0.09 8.63 18.39
CA ALA A 290 0.18 9.56 19.49
C ALA A 290 1.67 9.71 19.82
N ILE A 291 2.50 8.70 19.53
CA ILE A 291 3.95 8.77 19.63
C ILE A 291 4.54 9.46 18.40
N LEU A 292 4.17 8.99 17.20
CA LEU A 292 4.73 9.44 15.94
C LEU A 292 4.43 10.92 15.63
N SER A 293 3.23 11.39 15.99
CA SER A 293 2.81 12.79 15.77
C SER A 293 3.60 13.82 16.58
N LYS A 294 4.37 13.39 17.59
CA LYS A 294 5.28 14.25 18.38
C LYS A 294 6.66 14.39 17.76
N ALA A 295 6.95 13.63 16.71
CA ALA A 295 8.22 13.68 16.01
C ALA A 295 8.47 15.06 15.38
N PRO A 296 9.72 15.50 15.26
CA PRO A 296 10.03 16.71 14.52
C PRO A 296 9.57 16.60 13.05
N PRO A 297 9.21 17.75 12.43
CA PRO A 297 8.87 17.77 11.02
C PRO A 297 10.03 17.30 10.15
N LEU A 298 9.74 16.78 8.96
CA LEU A 298 10.78 16.43 7.99
C LEU A 298 11.61 17.66 7.62
N PRO A 299 12.94 17.55 7.49
CA PRO A 299 13.78 18.63 6.99
C PRO A 299 13.29 19.11 5.61
N GLY A 300 13.05 20.42 5.46
CA GLY A 300 12.69 21.04 4.18
C GLY A 300 11.20 20.95 3.80
N LYS A 301 10.34 20.54 4.72
CA LYS A 301 8.86 20.65 4.56
C LYS A 301 8.26 21.70 5.47
#